data_4b110e5c1365242c7682bdd98f2ee6fc
#
_entry.id   4b110e5c1365242c7682bdd98f2ee6fc
#
_cell.length_a   1.000
_cell.length_b   1.000
_cell.length_c   1.000
_cell.angle_alpha   90.00
_cell.angle_beta   90.00
_cell.angle_gamma   90.00
#
_symmetry.space_group_name_H-M   'P 1'
#
loop_
_entity.id
_entity.type
_entity.pdbx_description
1 polymer ?
#
loop_
_entity_poly.entity_id
_entity_poly.type
_entity_poly.pdbx_seq_one_letter_code
_entity_poly.pdbx_strand_id
1 'polypeptide(L)'
;MKPFGLSPLDIDAIFLTHEHTDHCRALKSFNKGRARVFANRLTAESVMCAEPETKRLEWSIFENGSEFGFSGLSVSPFSTPHDSSDSVGYCFCAGGKRLVWMTDLGKVTFLARDFAQRANILVLESNYCPRMLENSPRPYSLKSRIKGSHGHLSNADAVALLKTMDSSVSEKIYLAHISRECNSVPHIRELLSGVGEILPKIEIVSPFSESSTPYDDGEA
;
A
#
# COMPACT_ATOMS: atom_id res chain seq x y z
N MET A 1 6.33 -2.08 -15.03
CA MET A 1 7.51 -2.90 -15.43
C MET A 1 8.14 -2.46 -16.74
N LYS A 2 7.37 -2.27 -17.83
CA LYS A 2 7.94 -1.79 -19.12
C LYS A 2 8.86 -0.55 -19.03
N PRO A 3 8.54 0.51 -18.25
CA PRO A 3 9.43 1.66 -18.12
C PRO A 3 10.82 1.35 -17.55
N PHE A 4 10.95 0.23 -16.82
CA PHE A 4 12.20 -0.22 -16.21
C PHE A 4 12.89 -1.34 -16.99
N GLY A 5 12.37 -1.73 -18.17
CA GLY A 5 12.88 -2.85 -18.93
C GLY A 5 12.64 -4.23 -18.29
N LEU A 6 11.79 -4.32 -17.26
CA LEU A 6 11.50 -5.55 -16.54
C LEU A 6 10.29 -6.28 -17.14
N SER A 7 10.33 -7.60 -17.12
CA SER A 7 9.25 -8.52 -17.45
C SER A 7 8.77 -9.27 -16.20
N PRO A 8 7.60 -9.93 -16.25
CA PRO A 8 7.18 -10.83 -15.17
C PRO A 8 8.17 -11.98 -14.89
N LEU A 9 9.01 -12.34 -15.86
CA LEU A 9 10.03 -13.40 -15.71
C LEU A 9 11.24 -12.97 -14.87
N ASP A 10 11.43 -11.65 -14.69
CA ASP A 10 12.56 -11.09 -13.94
C ASP A 10 12.21 -10.88 -12.44
N ILE A 11 10.98 -11.23 -12.05
CA ILE A 11 10.50 -11.06 -10.68
C ILE A 11 10.66 -12.36 -9.90
N ASP A 12 11.31 -12.28 -8.74
CA ASP A 12 11.55 -13.42 -7.87
C ASP A 12 10.49 -13.58 -6.76
N ALA A 13 9.88 -12.47 -6.32
CA ALA A 13 8.87 -12.48 -5.26
C ALA A 13 7.80 -11.40 -5.46
N ILE A 14 6.59 -11.74 -5.01
CA ILE A 14 5.44 -10.84 -4.89
C ILE A 14 4.95 -10.95 -3.45
N PHE A 15 4.90 -9.81 -2.75
CA PHE A 15 4.35 -9.73 -1.40
C PHE A 15 2.96 -9.09 -1.51
N LEU A 16 1.93 -9.91 -1.33
CA LEU A 16 0.54 -9.49 -1.52
C LEU A 16 -0.03 -9.02 -0.19
N THR A 17 -0.59 -7.81 -0.17
CA THR A 17 -1.17 -7.20 1.02
C THR A 17 -2.56 -7.75 1.33
N HIS A 18 -3.42 -7.86 0.32
CA HIS A 18 -4.80 -8.36 0.41
C HIS A 18 -5.36 -8.69 -0.98
N GLU A 19 -6.60 -9.20 -1.03
CA GLU A 19 -7.22 -9.78 -2.23
C GLU A 19 -7.96 -8.80 -3.12
N HIS A 20 -8.05 -7.50 -2.81
CA HIS A 20 -8.76 -6.56 -3.69
C HIS A 20 -8.16 -6.54 -5.10
N THR A 21 -9.04 -6.35 -6.09
CA THR A 21 -8.72 -6.51 -7.52
C THR A 21 -7.56 -5.64 -7.98
N ASP A 22 -7.44 -4.40 -7.51
CA ASP A 22 -6.36 -3.49 -7.84
C ASP A 22 -4.99 -3.95 -7.32
N HIS A 23 -4.95 -4.85 -6.32
CA HIS A 23 -3.74 -5.45 -5.79
C HIS A 23 -3.41 -6.81 -6.44
N CYS A 24 -4.41 -7.61 -6.81
CA CYS A 24 -4.18 -8.99 -7.24
C CYS A 24 -4.40 -9.26 -8.75
N ARG A 25 -5.09 -8.38 -9.51
CA ARG A 25 -5.43 -8.62 -10.94
C ARG A 25 -4.25 -8.95 -11.85
N ALA A 26 -3.05 -8.47 -11.51
CA ALA A 26 -1.85 -8.73 -12.32
C ALA A 26 -1.21 -10.09 -12.05
N LEU A 27 -1.60 -10.81 -10.99
CA LEU A 27 -0.94 -12.06 -10.56
C LEU A 27 -0.90 -13.13 -11.65
N LYS A 28 -1.97 -13.27 -12.44
CA LYS A 28 -2.01 -14.22 -13.56
C LYS A 28 -0.91 -14.01 -14.61
N SER A 29 -0.37 -12.80 -14.72
CA SER A 29 0.73 -12.49 -15.64
C SER A 29 2.05 -13.16 -15.23
N PHE A 30 2.16 -13.62 -13.98
CA PHE A 30 3.35 -14.28 -13.43
C PHE A 30 3.30 -15.81 -13.51
N ASN A 31 2.21 -16.42 -14.01
CA ASN A 31 2.04 -17.87 -14.12
C ASN A 31 3.13 -18.61 -14.91
N LYS A 32 3.87 -17.90 -15.76
CA LYS A 32 4.98 -18.44 -16.55
C LYS A 32 6.36 -18.11 -15.98
N GLY A 33 6.40 -17.33 -14.90
CA GLY A 33 7.60 -16.91 -14.22
C GLY A 33 7.96 -17.83 -13.05
N ARG A 34 8.97 -17.41 -12.32
CA ARG A 34 9.47 -18.06 -11.10
C ARG A 34 9.07 -17.31 -9.81
N ALA A 35 8.25 -16.28 -9.96
CA ALA A 35 7.86 -15.45 -8.85
C ALA A 35 7.11 -16.25 -7.80
N ARG A 36 7.60 -16.21 -6.56
CA ARG A 36 6.92 -16.75 -5.39
C ARG A 36 5.97 -15.70 -4.83
N VAL A 37 4.71 -16.07 -4.57
CA VAL A 37 3.70 -15.16 -4.00
C VAL A 37 3.59 -15.41 -2.51
N PHE A 38 3.94 -14.40 -1.72
CA PHE A 38 3.80 -14.40 -0.27
C PHE A 38 2.48 -13.75 0.11
N ALA A 39 1.65 -14.46 0.85
CA ALA A 39 0.38 -13.96 1.39
C ALA A 39 0.03 -14.71 2.68
N ASN A 40 -0.85 -14.13 3.51
CA ASN A 40 -1.47 -14.93 4.55
C ASN A 40 -2.53 -15.88 3.95
N ARG A 41 -3.00 -16.83 4.75
CA ARG A 41 -3.92 -17.88 4.30
C ARG A 41 -5.20 -17.32 3.70
N LEU A 42 -5.88 -16.38 4.40
CA LEU A 42 -7.18 -15.88 3.98
C LEU A 42 -7.09 -15.10 2.67
N THR A 43 -6.06 -14.26 2.52
CA THR A 43 -5.78 -13.53 1.28
C THR A 43 -5.53 -14.50 0.12
N ALA A 44 -4.67 -15.52 0.31
CA ALA A 44 -4.35 -16.50 -0.73
C ALA A 44 -5.59 -17.31 -1.15
N GLU A 45 -6.39 -17.80 -0.20
CA GLU A 45 -7.62 -18.54 -0.47
C GLU A 45 -8.64 -17.68 -1.24
N SER A 46 -8.82 -16.42 -0.83
CA SER A 46 -9.74 -15.48 -1.49
C SER A 46 -9.32 -15.21 -2.94
N VAL A 47 -8.02 -14.96 -3.19
CA VAL A 47 -7.50 -14.76 -4.54
C VAL A 47 -7.64 -16.02 -5.40
N MET A 48 -7.27 -17.19 -4.88
CA MET A 48 -7.39 -18.45 -5.62
C MET A 48 -8.85 -18.85 -5.90
N CYS A 49 -9.79 -18.39 -5.08
CA CYS A 49 -11.22 -18.57 -5.31
C CYS A 49 -11.73 -17.64 -6.42
N ALA A 50 -11.38 -16.35 -6.35
CA ALA A 50 -11.80 -15.33 -7.34
C ALA A 50 -11.14 -15.53 -8.70
N GLU A 51 -9.85 -15.87 -8.72
CA GLU A 51 -9.01 -16.02 -9.91
C GLU A 51 -8.35 -17.42 -9.94
N PRO A 52 -9.06 -18.51 -10.36
CA PRO A 52 -8.57 -19.88 -10.28
C PRO A 52 -7.24 -20.14 -11.03
N GLU A 53 -6.90 -19.31 -12.02
CA GLU A 53 -5.63 -19.42 -12.74
C GLU A 53 -4.42 -19.15 -11.84
N THR A 54 -4.60 -18.38 -10.74
CA THR A 54 -3.55 -18.07 -9.77
C THR A 54 -3.13 -19.26 -8.92
N LYS A 55 -3.91 -20.36 -8.91
CA LYS A 55 -3.54 -21.64 -8.26
C LYS A 55 -2.26 -22.25 -8.82
N ARG A 56 -1.84 -21.81 -10.03
CA ARG A 56 -0.59 -22.28 -10.66
C ARG A 56 0.65 -21.56 -10.16
N LEU A 57 0.49 -20.47 -9.42
CA LEU A 57 1.60 -19.72 -8.83
C LEU A 57 2.20 -20.49 -7.65
N GLU A 58 3.46 -20.23 -7.37
CA GLU A 58 4.12 -20.76 -6.17
C GLU A 58 3.76 -19.89 -4.97
N TRP A 59 2.82 -20.35 -4.15
CA TRP A 59 2.38 -19.68 -2.95
C TRP A 59 3.24 -20.03 -1.74
N SER A 60 3.63 -19.02 -0.96
CA SER A 60 4.25 -19.13 0.35
C SER A 60 3.36 -18.47 1.39
N ILE A 61 2.74 -19.30 2.21
CA ILE A 61 1.78 -18.84 3.21
C ILE A 61 2.53 -18.50 4.50
N PHE A 62 2.25 -17.32 5.06
CA PHE A 62 2.75 -16.87 6.34
C PHE A 62 1.61 -16.59 7.34
N GLU A 63 1.95 -16.50 8.62
CA GLU A 63 1.04 -16.04 9.67
C GLU A 63 1.31 -14.55 9.96
N ASN A 64 0.26 -13.73 10.12
CA ASN A 64 0.41 -12.32 10.45
C ASN A 64 1.19 -12.14 11.76
N GLY A 65 2.15 -11.20 11.77
CA GLY A 65 3.03 -10.96 12.90
C GLY A 65 4.20 -11.92 13.04
N SER A 66 4.31 -12.96 12.19
CA SER A 66 5.50 -13.81 12.13
C SER A 66 6.56 -13.22 11.20
N GLU A 67 7.82 -13.29 11.58
CA GLU A 67 8.94 -12.89 10.72
C GLU A 67 9.43 -14.08 9.90
N PHE A 68 9.76 -13.85 8.64
CA PHE A 68 10.37 -14.85 7.77
C PHE A 68 11.45 -14.26 6.87
N GLY A 69 12.35 -15.11 6.36
CA GLY A 69 13.43 -14.71 5.47
C GLY A 69 13.15 -15.04 4.00
N PHE A 70 13.55 -14.15 3.10
CA PHE A 70 13.56 -14.41 1.65
C PHE A 70 14.72 -13.67 0.99
N SER A 71 15.66 -14.42 0.37
CA SER A 71 16.78 -13.86 -0.44
C SER A 71 17.56 -12.73 0.25
N GLY A 72 17.88 -12.90 1.55
CA GLY A 72 18.60 -11.88 2.33
C GLY A 72 17.74 -10.76 2.92
N LEU A 73 16.44 -10.76 2.66
CA LEU A 73 15.47 -9.92 3.33
C LEU A 73 14.94 -10.61 4.59
N SER A 74 14.80 -9.90 5.70
CA SER A 74 13.86 -10.26 6.76
C SER A 74 12.55 -9.52 6.50
N VAL A 75 11.43 -10.24 6.55
CA VAL A 75 10.10 -9.74 6.22
C VAL A 75 9.17 -9.94 7.42
N SER A 76 8.60 -8.86 7.93
CA SER A 76 7.64 -8.87 9.03
C SER A 76 6.30 -8.33 8.54
N PRO A 77 5.33 -9.19 8.21
CA PRO A 77 3.96 -8.77 7.91
C PRO A 77 3.25 -8.34 9.19
N PHE A 78 2.46 -7.29 9.14
CA PHE A 78 1.64 -6.81 10.25
C PHE A 78 0.24 -6.44 9.81
N SER A 79 -0.77 -6.74 10.63
CA SER A 79 -2.17 -6.49 10.27
C SER A 79 -2.47 -5.00 10.11
N THR A 80 -3.20 -4.65 9.05
CA THR A 80 -3.76 -3.32 8.80
C THR A 80 -5.29 -3.39 8.85
N PRO A 81 -5.97 -2.38 9.45
CA PRO A 81 -7.42 -2.35 9.48
C PRO A 81 -7.97 -1.94 8.11
N HIS A 82 -8.37 -2.92 7.31
CA HIS A 82 -8.98 -2.74 6.00
C HIS A 82 -10.15 -3.69 5.82
N ASP A 83 -11.08 -3.37 4.92
CA ASP A 83 -12.29 -4.16 4.64
C ASP A 83 -12.03 -5.29 3.63
N SER A 84 -11.04 -6.10 3.94
CA SER A 84 -10.62 -7.30 3.22
C SER A 84 -10.62 -8.51 4.15
N SER A 85 -10.32 -9.70 3.61
CA SER A 85 -10.32 -10.93 4.39
C SER A 85 -9.32 -10.91 5.54
N ASP A 86 -8.10 -10.39 5.31
CA ASP A 86 -7.05 -10.22 6.32
C ASP A 86 -5.88 -9.39 5.77
N SER A 87 -6.03 -8.06 5.74
CA SER A 87 -5.03 -7.16 5.16
C SER A 87 -3.78 -7.02 6.01
N VAL A 88 -2.62 -6.91 5.33
CA VAL A 88 -1.32 -6.68 5.96
C VAL A 88 -0.54 -5.54 5.32
N GLY A 89 0.22 -4.83 6.14
CA GLY A 89 1.40 -4.09 5.71
C GLY A 89 2.65 -4.96 5.86
N TYR A 90 3.77 -4.49 5.35
CA TYR A 90 5.05 -5.19 5.42
C TYR A 90 6.16 -4.29 5.94
N CYS A 91 7.03 -4.85 6.79
CA CYS A 91 8.33 -4.29 7.08
C CYS A 91 9.40 -5.21 6.47
N PHE A 92 10.19 -4.67 5.54
CA PHE A 92 11.32 -5.34 4.90
C PHE A 92 12.61 -4.82 5.51
N CYS A 93 13.48 -5.71 6.00
CA CYS A 93 14.78 -5.35 6.56
C CYS A 93 15.90 -5.99 5.75
N ALA A 94 16.87 -5.18 5.34
CA ALA A 94 18.10 -5.61 4.70
C ALA A 94 19.21 -4.57 4.91
N GLY A 95 20.47 -5.01 5.10
CA GLY A 95 21.62 -4.11 5.24
C GLY A 95 21.46 -3.03 6.33
N GLY A 96 20.76 -3.34 7.41
CA GLY A 96 20.48 -2.39 8.50
C GLY A 96 19.41 -1.34 8.17
N LYS A 97 18.77 -1.38 7.01
CA LYS A 97 17.69 -0.49 6.58
C LYS A 97 16.33 -1.17 6.66
N ARG A 98 15.30 -0.37 6.94
CA ARG A 98 13.90 -0.79 7.01
C ARG A 98 13.06 -0.04 6.00
N LEU A 99 12.40 -0.80 5.11
CA LEU A 99 11.33 -0.30 4.27
C LEU A 99 10.00 -0.77 4.86
N VAL A 100 9.11 0.17 5.15
CA VAL A 100 7.75 -0.12 5.62
C VAL A 100 6.75 0.24 4.54
N TRP A 101 5.92 -0.72 4.17
CA TRP A 101 4.85 -0.55 3.21
C TRP A 101 3.51 -0.67 3.92
N MET A 102 2.72 0.40 3.94
CA MET A 102 1.39 0.41 4.55
C MET A 102 0.42 1.29 3.75
N THR A 103 -0.28 0.65 2.83
CA THR A 103 -1.45 1.15 2.12
C THR A 103 -2.67 0.39 2.61
N ASP A 104 -3.85 0.91 2.30
CA ASP A 104 -5.10 0.26 2.63
C ASP A 104 -5.27 0.05 4.14
N LEU A 105 -5.35 1.18 4.84
CA LEU A 105 -5.62 1.21 6.26
C LEU A 105 -6.58 2.36 6.62
N GLY A 106 -7.72 2.04 7.22
CA GLY A 106 -8.71 3.05 7.60
C GLY A 106 -8.28 3.92 8.78
N LYS A 107 -7.25 3.50 9.53
CA LYS A 107 -6.67 4.26 10.65
C LYS A 107 -5.25 3.78 10.96
N VAL A 108 -4.43 4.67 11.49
CA VAL A 108 -3.09 4.33 12.00
C VAL A 108 -3.23 3.66 13.37
N THR A 109 -2.97 2.35 13.43
CA THR A 109 -2.92 1.60 14.69
C THR A 109 -1.64 1.91 15.46
N PHE A 110 -1.57 1.50 16.74
CA PHE A 110 -0.33 1.58 17.52
C PHE A 110 0.82 0.83 16.83
N LEU A 111 0.55 -0.37 16.33
CA LEU A 111 1.52 -1.20 15.63
C LEU A 111 2.01 -0.55 14.32
N ALA A 112 1.10 -0.04 13.49
CA ALA A 112 1.44 0.67 12.26
C ALA A 112 2.31 1.91 12.55
N ARG A 113 2.01 2.65 13.62
CA ARG A 113 2.81 3.80 14.07
C ARG A 113 4.22 3.37 14.50
N ASP A 114 4.35 2.29 15.27
CA ASP A 114 5.66 1.79 15.72
C ASP A 114 6.54 1.39 14.53
N PHE A 115 5.99 0.69 13.54
CA PHE A 115 6.71 0.38 12.31
C PHE A 115 7.11 1.64 11.55
N ALA A 116 6.19 2.61 11.39
CA ALA A 116 6.46 3.86 10.67
C ALA A 116 7.61 4.66 11.31
N GLN A 117 7.60 4.80 12.64
CA GLN A 117 8.62 5.56 13.38
C GLN A 117 10.03 4.98 13.24
N ARG A 118 10.16 3.71 12.92
CA ARG A 118 11.45 3.02 12.73
C ARG A 118 11.83 2.86 11.25
N ALA A 119 11.02 3.38 10.33
CA ALA A 119 11.24 3.23 8.89
C ALA A 119 12.32 4.17 8.37
N ASN A 120 13.32 3.64 7.68
CA ASN A 120 14.22 4.43 6.84
C ASN A 120 13.50 4.85 5.56
N ILE A 121 12.73 3.94 4.97
CA ILE A 121 11.88 4.20 3.82
C ILE A 121 10.45 3.84 4.19
N LEU A 122 9.52 4.78 4.02
CA LEU A 122 8.10 4.57 4.31
C LEU A 122 7.26 4.77 3.04
N VAL A 123 6.44 3.78 2.70
CA VAL A 123 5.35 3.94 1.73
C VAL A 123 4.05 3.99 2.52
N LEU A 124 3.43 5.16 2.55
CA LEU A 124 2.25 5.47 3.37
C LEU A 124 1.08 5.86 2.48
N GLU A 125 -0.09 5.33 2.79
CA GLU A 125 -1.31 5.78 2.16
C GLU A 125 -1.62 7.25 2.47
N SER A 126 -2.09 7.99 1.45
CA SER A 126 -2.70 9.31 1.56
C SER A 126 -3.86 9.37 0.56
N ASN A 127 -4.93 8.61 0.86
CA ASN A 127 -5.93 8.27 -0.15
C ASN A 127 -6.82 9.44 -0.52
N TYR A 128 -7.45 10.11 0.44
CA TYR A 128 -8.49 11.07 0.14
C TYR A 128 -8.41 12.36 0.96
N CYS A 129 -8.92 13.44 0.36
CA CYS A 129 -9.30 14.68 1.04
C CYS A 129 -10.75 14.55 1.54
N PRO A 130 -11.03 14.70 2.85
CA PRO A 130 -12.39 14.55 3.39
C PRO A 130 -13.42 15.43 2.68
N ARG A 131 -13.06 16.69 2.35
CA ARG A 131 -13.96 17.63 1.65
C ARG A 131 -14.22 17.18 0.21
N MET A 132 -13.20 16.72 -0.52
CA MET A 132 -13.38 16.24 -1.90
C MET A 132 -14.23 14.97 -1.92
N LEU A 133 -14.00 14.04 -0.99
CA LEU A 133 -14.82 12.83 -0.86
C LEU A 133 -16.28 13.18 -0.57
N GLU A 134 -16.55 14.11 0.35
CA GLU A 134 -17.91 14.52 0.70
C GLU A 134 -18.65 15.12 -0.50
N ASN A 135 -17.95 15.92 -1.31
CA ASN A 135 -18.51 16.59 -2.49
C ASN A 135 -18.50 15.70 -3.75
N SER A 136 -17.96 14.50 -3.71
CA SER A 136 -17.92 13.58 -4.85
C SER A 136 -19.33 13.05 -5.18
N PRO A 137 -19.56 12.57 -6.41
CA PRO A 137 -20.85 11.96 -6.80
C PRO A 137 -21.07 10.57 -6.19
N ARG A 138 -20.10 10.04 -5.43
CA ARG A 138 -20.16 8.68 -4.86
C ARG A 138 -21.36 8.50 -3.93
N PRO A 139 -22.00 7.32 -3.91
CA PRO A 139 -23.07 7.01 -2.97
C PRO A 139 -22.62 7.17 -1.51
N TYR A 140 -23.55 7.55 -0.64
CA TYR A 140 -23.26 7.74 0.78
C TYR A 140 -22.65 6.48 1.45
N SER A 141 -23.13 5.29 1.10
CA SER A 141 -22.59 4.02 1.60
C SER A 141 -21.10 3.85 1.28
N LEU A 142 -20.70 4.18 0.05
CA LEU A 142 -19.30 4.12 -0.36
C LEU A 142 -18.46 5.19 0.35
N LYS A 143 -18.95 6.42 0.48
CA LYS A 143 -18.28 7.48 1.27
C LYS A 143 -18.07 7.05 2.72
N SER A 144 -19.09 6.46 3.34
CA SER A 144 -19.01 5.93 4.72
C SER A 144 -18.01 4.80 4.85
N ARG A 145 -17.96 3.88 3.88
CA ARG A 145 -16.98 2.80 3.80
C ARG A 145 -15.56 3.37 3.73
N ILE A 146 -15.29 4.30 2.81
CA ILE A 146 -13.98 4.93 2.62
C ILE A 146 -13.51 5.63 3.90
N LYS A 147 -14.39 6.38 4.59
CA LYS A 147 -14.09 7.11 5.83
C LYS A 147 -14.02 6.20 7.06
N GLY A 148 -14.46 4.97 6.96
CA GLY A 148 -14.54 4.03 8.07
C GLY A 148 -13.19 3.61 8.60
N SER A 149 -13.16 3.08 9.83
CA SER A 149 -11.92 2.59 10.46
C SER A 149 -11.26 1.40 9.75
N HIS A 150 -11.94 0.83 8.76
CA HIS A 150 -11.45 -0.23 7.87
C HIS A 150 -11.51 0.21 6.39
N GLY A 151 -11.63 1.51 6.11
CA GLY A 151 -11.59 2.07 4.77
C GLY A 151 -10.17 2.45 4.38
N HIS A 152 -9.97 3.75 4.12
CA HIS A 152 -8.68 4.30 3.68
C HIS A 152 -8.21 5.45 4.57
N LEU A 153 -6.90 5.74 4.53
CA LEU A 153 -6.29 6.79 5.32
C LEU A 153 -6.51 8.16 4.64
N SER A 154 -7.05 9.10 5.39
CA SER A 154 -7.18 10.48 4.90
C SER A 154 -5.82 11.19 4.82
N ASN A 155 -5.72 12.24 3.99
CA ASN A 155 -4.54 13.10 3.96
C ASN A 155 -4.22 13.68 5.35
N ALA A 156 -5.25 14.04 6.12
CA ALA A 156 -5.09 14.62 7.45
C ALA A 156 -4.46 13.61 8.44
N ASP A 157 -4.92 12.35 8.40
CA ASP A 157 -4.38 11.28 9.25
C ASP A 157 -2.96 10.89 8.85
N ALA A 158 -2.67 10.86 7.54
CA ALA A 158 -1.31 10.65 7.04
C ALA A 158 -0.37 11.76 7.54
N VAL A 159 -0.76 13.04 7.42
CA VAL A 159 0.01 14.18 7.93
C VAL A 159 0.15 14.14 9.46
N ALA A 160 -0.88 13.71 10.18
CA ALA A 160 -0.80 13.56 11.63
C ALA A 160 0.23 12.50 12.05
N LEU A 161 0.34 11.39 11.31
CA LEU A 161 1.41 10.41 11.53
C LEU A 161 2.78 11.01 11.23
N LEU A 162 2.94 11.65 10.07
CA LEU A 162 4.22 12.24 9.65
C LEU A 162 4.78 13.24 10.67
N LYS A 163 3.93 14.04 11.31
CA LYS A 163 4.32 15.00 12.37
C LYS A 163 4.90 14.32 13.61
N THR A 164 4.68 13.03 13.79
CA THR A 164 5.22 12.27 14.94
C THR A 164 6.50 11.52 14.61
N MET A 165 6.96 11.56 13.35
CA MET A 165 8.13 10.81 12.89
C MET A 165 9.42 11.58 13.20
N ASP A 166 10.47 10.81 13.52
CA ASP A 166 11.82 11.36 13.70
C ASP A 166 12.49 11.56 12.32
N SER A 167 12.80 12.83 12.01
CA SER A 167 13.49 13.15 10.76
C SER A 167 14.90 12.56 10.68
N SER A 168 15.55 12.23 11.79
CA SER A 168 16.88 11.63 11.78
C SER A 168 16.87 10.16 11.33
N VAL A 169 15.77 9.45 11.52
CA VAL A 169 15.61 8.03 11.16
C VAL A 169 15.17 7.89 9.70
N SER A 170 14.18 8.68 9.29
CA SER A 170 13.59 8.57 7.95
C SER A 170 14.48 9.17 6.88
N GLU A 171 14.74 8.41 5.81
CA GLU A 171 15.51 8.83 4.64
C GLU A 171 14.60 9.23 3.48
N LYS A 172 13.51 8.47 3.28
CA LYS A 172 12.56 8.71 2.19
C LYS A 172 11.15 8.30 2.61
N ILE A 173 10.16 9.09 2.22
CA ILE A 173 8.75 8.81 2.45
C ILE A 173 8.00 8.98 1.13
N TYR A 174 7.24 7.97 0.76
CA TYR A 174 6.36 7.99 -0.39
C TYR A 174 4.91 8.06 0.08
N LEU A 175 4.20 9.14 -0.27
CA LEU A 175 2.74 9.18 -0.15
C LEU A 175 2.14 8.54 -1.40
N ALA A 176 1.47 7.42 -1.20
CA ALA A 176 0.95 6.57 -2.26
C ALA A 176 -0.54 6.27 -2.10
N HIS A 177 -1.09 5.43 -2.97
CA HIS A 177 -2.50 5.01 -2.96
C HIS A 177 -3.48 6.20 -2.96
N ILE A 178 -3.21 7.18 -3.83
CA ILE A 178 -3.91 8.46 -3.90
C ILE A 178 -5.14 8.29 -4.80
N SER A 179 -6.33 8.60 -4.28
CA SER A 179 -7.58 8.57 -5.05
C SER A 179 -7.55 9.57 -6.21
N ARG A 180 -7.92 9.11 -7.40
CA ARG A 180 -8.01 9.98 -8.59
C ARG A 180 -9.16 10.98 -8.52
N GLU A 181 -10.27 10.63 -7.86
CA GLU A 181 -11.48 11.47 -7.78
C GLU A 181 -11.52 12.32 -6.51
N CYS A 182 -11.06 11.75 -5.39
CA CYS A 182 -11.29 12.35 -4.08
C CYS A 182 -10.02 12.94 -3.48
N ASN A 183 -9.01 13.21 -4.32
CA ASN A 183 -7.74 13.78 -3.88
C ASN A 183 -7.10 14.68 -4.96
N SER A 184 -6.09 15.44 -4.56
CA SER A 184 -5.25 16.19 -5.50
C SER A 184 -3.86 16.43 -4.92
N VAL A 185 -2.83 16.41 -5.79
CA VAL A 185 -1.44 16.68 -5.40
C VAL A 185 -1.27 18.08 -4.79
N PRO A 186 -1.88 19.16 -5.33
CA PRO A 186 -1.79 20.49 -4.72
C PRO A 186 -2.32 20.51 -3.29
N HIS A 187 -3.45 19.85 -3.01
CA HIS A 187 -4.03 19.80 -1.67
C HIS A 187 -3.15 19.00 -0.69
N ILE A 188 -2.56 17.89 -1.13
CA ILE A 188 -1.61 17.15 -0.28
C ILE A 188 -0.41 18.05 0.06
N ARG A 189 0.16 18.76 -0.92
CA ARG A 189 1.28 19.68 -0.70
C ARG A 189 0.96 20.81 0.28
N GLU A 190 -0.25 21.35 0.22
CA GLU A 190 -0.73 22.37 1.16
C GLU A 190 -0.70 21.83 2.59
N LEU A 191 -1.26 20.63 2.83
CA LEU A 191 -1.27 20.00 4.15
C LEU A 191 0.13 19.64 4.67
N LEU A 192 1.05 19.31 3.78
CA LEU A 192 2.44 18.98 4.13
C LEU A 192 3.25 20.19 4.60
N SER A 193 2.82 21.41 4.35
CA SER A 193 3.54 22.63 4.77
C SER A 193 3.81 22.68 6.27
N GLY A 194 3.04 21.96 7.09
CA GLY A 194 3.16 21.90 8.55
C GLY A 194 3.91 20.69 9.10
N VAL A 195 4.59 19.86 8.28
CA VAL A 195 5.28 18.64 8.78
C VAL A 195 6.74 18.85 9.19
N GLY A 196 7.26 20.09 9.05
CA GLY A 196 8.60 20.46 9.54
C GLY A 196 9.75 19.83 8.74
N GLU A 197 10.79 19.41 9.46
CA GLU A 197 12.06 18.93 8.88
C GLU A 197 11.95 17.67 8.01
N ILE A 198 10.87 16.90 8.14
CA ILE A 198 10.65 15.70 7.35
C ILE A 198 10.19 16.00 5.92
N LEU A 199 9.71 17.23 5.66
CA LEU A 199 9.14 17.65 4.37
C LEU A 199 10.06 17.36 3.15
N PRO A 200 11.37 17.64 3.18
CA PRO A 200 12.24 17.38 2.03
C PRO A 200 12.38 15.90 1.67
N LYS A 201 12.01 15.00 2.55
CA LYS A 201 12.08 13.55 2.38
C LYS A 201 10.81 12.96 1.76
N ILE A 202 9.74 13.75 1.64
CA ILE A 202 8.43 13.30 1.19
C ILE A 202 8.31 13.44 -0.33
N GLU A 203 7.92 12.37 -0.98
CA GLU A 203 7.55 12.31 -2.37
C GLU A 203 6.10 11.86 -2.51
N ILE A 204 5.34 12.57 -3.35
CA ILE A 204 3.95 12.22 -3.66
C ILE A 204 3.95 11.37 -4.92
N VAL A 205 3.59 10.09 -4.79
CA VAL A 205 3.45 9.17 -5.93
C VAL A 205 2.10 9.43 -6.59
N SER A 206 2.12 10.32 -7.59
CA SER A 206 0.90 10.77 -8.24
C SER A 206 0.34 9.72 -9.19
N PRO A 207 -0.97 9.40 -9.12
CA PRO A 207 -1.64 8.59 -10.14
C PRO A 207 -1.85 9.36 -11.45
N PHE A 208 -1.52 10.66 -11.48
CA PHE A 208 -1.72 11.59 -12.61
C PHE A 208 -0.41 11.87 -13.37
N SER A 209 0.63 11.04 -13.25
CA SER A 209 1.86 11.23 -14.02
C SER A 209 1.55 11.12 -15.52
N GLU A 210 2.13 12.00 -16.33
CA GLU A 210 1.88 12.12 -17.79
C GLU A 210 2.21 10.84 -18.59
N SER A 211 2.82 9.85 -17.98
CA SER A 211 3.13 8.55 -18.59
C SER A 211 2.06 7.48 -18.40
N SER A 212 0.99 7.74 -17.65
CA SER A 212 -0.11 6.80 -17.49
C SER A 212 -1.22 7.14 -18.47
N THR A 213 -1.37 6.36 -19.55
CA THR A 213 -2.65 6.28 -20.26
C THR A 213 -3.76 6.10 -19.23
N PRO A 214 -4.91 6.80 -19.37
CA PRO A 214 -6.06 6.61 -18.48
C PRO A 214 -6.35 5.12 -18.41
N TYR A 215 -6.24 4.52 -17.24
CA TYR A 215 -6.69 3.16 -17.03
C TYR A 215 -8.22 3.25 -16.95
N ASP A 216 -8.87 2.64 -17.91
CA ASP A 216 -10.32 2.45 -17.91
C ASP A 216 -10.62 1.44 -16.80
N ASP A 217 -11.00 1.95 -15.63
CA ASP A 217 -11.58 1.14 -14.57
C ASP A 217 -12.99 0.78 -15.03
N GLY A 218 -13.06 -0.26 -15.87
CA GLY A 218 -14.35 -0.87 -16.23
C GLY A 218 -15.07 -1.26 -14.96
N GLU A 219 -15.95 -0.37 -14.53
CA GLU A 219 -16.88 -0.62 -13.43
C GLU A 219 -17.83 -1.75 -13.81
N ALA A 220 -17.96 -2.71 -12.93
CA ALA A 220 -19.18 -3.48 -12.76
C ALA A 220 -19.62 -3.37 -11.32
#